data_9c87891db07be1afa05f14a97abcedf6
#
_entry.id   9c87891db07be1afa05f14a97abcedf6
#
_cell.length_a   1.000
_cell.length_b   1.000
_cell.length_c   1.000
_cell.angle_alpha   90.00
_cell.angle_beta   90.00
_cell.angle_gamma   90.00
#
_symmetry.space_group_name_H-M   'P 1'
#
loop_
_entity.id
_entity.type
_entity.pdbx_description
1 polymer ?
#
loop_
_entity_poly.entity_id
_entity_poly.type
_entity_poly.pdbx_seq_one_letter_code
_entity_poly.pdbx_strand_id
1 'polypeptide(L)'
;MTERQAQKEVQRVAFEFEQQVQLGFAPDSRQTFAEYADYVLELKVRNGLKPTTEARYRDLLKRINHAIGHMKLRDIRPQHLNDFYASLQKSGVRNSSQRATPKSCMFKRFRATGKSIEGFAREAGTAPTNLRAVLNGDTVSIAVANAISEALGYKTEQLFSLSKDSRPLSSKTIIEYHRLISSILRMAEKEMLVPYNAAEKATPPRNDRSEAECFQPNEILEILDCLQDEPIRWRTITHMLIITGCRRGEIMGLHWNDIDWDNNQICVRHNLLYTAKTGVYEDSTKTRTTRYVKLPLESMQVLRTYKAWYEELCDTMGDRWQNTPYVFVRDNGTALSPDSISGWLKGFEERHGLVDVHAHKFRHSMASILINQGTDIVAVSKRLGHATVSTTTDIYSHIIKEADAKSAECIADAYLRRPTKAM
;
A
#
# COMPACT_ATOMS: atom_id res chain seq x y z
N MET A 1 10.52 51.00 -24.30
CA MET A 1 11.42 50.19 -25.16
C MET A 1 11.67 50.98 -26.43
N THR A 2 12.92 51.28 -26.79
CA THR A 2 13.22 51.99 -28.02
C THR A 2 13.07 51.06 -29.23
N GLU A 3 12.79 51.58 -30.43
CA GLU A 3 12.61 50.81 -31.64
C GLU A 3 13.82 49.90 -31.93
N ARG A 4 15.01 50.34 -31.63
CA ARG A 4 16.27 49.59 -31.73
C ARG A 4 16.37 48.43 -30.72
N GLN A 5 15.78 48.56 -29.55
CA GLN A 5 15.68 47.50 -28.53
C GLN A 5 14.64 46.43 -28.96
N ALA A 6 13.53 46.86 -29.54
CA ALA A 6 12.49 45.98 -30.06
C ALA A 6 13.01 45.13 -31.23
N GLN A 7 13.76 45.75 -32.16
CA GLN A 7 14.38 45.00 -33.26
C GLN A 7 15.41 43.95 -32.80
N LYS A 8 16.27 44.30 -31.82
CA LYS A 8 17.19 43.32 -31.25
C LYS A 8 16.49 42.15 -30.56
N GLU A 9 15.40 42.43 -29.86
CA GLU A 9 14.63 41.39 -29.21
C GLU A 9 13.92 40.47 -30.21
N VAL A 10 13.35 41.03 -31.29
CA VAL A 10 12.77 40.25 -32.40
C VAL A 10 13.83 39.35 -33.06
N GLN A 11 15.01 39.87 -33.32
CA GLN A 11 16.10 39.06 -33.91
C GLN A 11 16.57 37.94 -32.96
N ARG A 12 16.65 38.21 -31.66
CA ARG A 12 16.98 37.19 -30.67
C ARG A 12 15.93 36.08 -30.63
N VAL A 13 14.65 36.45 -30.57
CA VAL A 13 13.54 35.49 -30.55
C VAL A 13 13.46 34.69 -31.85
N ALA A 14 13.67 35.32 -32.99
CA ALA A 14 13.71 34.61 -34.28
C ALA A 14 14.85 33.60 -34.34
N PHE A 15 16.04 33.97 -33.88
CA PHE A 15 17.19 33.07 -33.85
C PHE A 15 16.97 31.90 -32.88
N GLU A 16 16.44 32.15 -31.68
CA GLU A 16 16.08 31.11 -30.74
C GLU A 16 15.01 30.15 -31.32
N PHE A 17 14.05 30.70 -32.05
CA PHE A 17 13.01 29.92 -32.75
C PHE A 17 13.60 29.03 -33.84
N GLU A 18 14.48 29.59 -34.70
CA GLU A 18 15.16 28.81 -35.72
C GLU A 18 16.01 27.67 -35.13
N GLN A 19 16.74 27.93 -34.07
CA GLN A 19 17.49 26.88 -33.36
C GLN A 19 16.58 25.79 -32.78
N GLN A 20 15.45 26.17 -32.21
CA GLN A 20 14.48 25.21 -31.69
C GLN A 20 13.88 24.34 -32.79
N VAL A 21 13.54 24.93 -33.92
CA VAL A 21 13.03 24.20 -35.09
C VAL A 21 14.10 23.26 -35.69
N GLN A 22 15.34 23.71 -35.77
CA GLN A 22 16.46 22.87 -36.26
C GLN A 22 16.74 21.67 -35.33
N LEU A 23 16.52 21.84 -34.03
CA LEU A 23 16.62 20.78 -33.01
C LEU A 23 15.37 19.90 -32.96
N GLY A 24 14.34 20.15 -33.75
CA GLY A 24 13.10 19.36 -33.81
C GLY A 24 12.15 19.64 -32.65
N PHE A 25 12.38 20.69 -31.85
CA PHE A 25 11.44 21.09 -30.82
C PHE A 25 10.18 21.69 -31.42
N ALA A 26 8.99 21.26 -30.97
CA ALA A 26 7.73 21.89 -31.35
C ALA A 26 7.68 23.33 -30.78
N PRO A 27 7.72 24.38 -31.62
CA PRO A 27 7.95 25.76 -31.16
C PRO A 27 6.80 26.33 -30.30
N ASP A 28 5.62 25.74 -30.33
CA ASP A 28 4.41 26.29 -29.72
C ASP A 28 3.56 25.24 -29.00
N SER A 29 4.17 24.46 -28.11
CA SER A 29 3.38 23.64 -27.21
C SER A 29 2.65 24.53 -26.22
N ARG A 30 1.39 24.91 -26.54
CA ARG A 30 0.47 25.57 -25.61
C ARG A 30 -0.03 24.60 -24.55
N GLN A 31 0.30 23.33 -24.66
CA GLN A 31 -0.17 22.24 -23.82
C GLN A 31 0.25 22.44 -22.38
N THR A 32 -0.75 22.37 -21.50
CA THR A 32 -0.54 22.45 -20.05
C THR A 32 -0.03 21.11 -19.50
N PHE A 33 0.55 21.16 -18.30
CA PHE A 33 0.97 19.92 -17.62
C PHE A 33 -0.22 18.99 -17.36
N ALA A 34 -1.38 19.50 -16.97
CA ALA A 34 -2.55 18.68 -16.71
C ALA A 34 -3.02 17.91 -17.94
N GLU A 35 -3.15 18.59 -19.11
CA GLU A 35 -3.55 17.96 -20.37
C GLU A 35 -2.57 16.88 -20.80
N TYR A 36 -1.27 17.17 -20.68
CA TYR A 36 -0.24 16.22 -21.04
C TYR A 36 -0.15 15.04 -20.07
N ALA A 37 -0.33 15.29 -18.78
CA ALA A 37 -0.34 14.23 -17.76
C ALA A 37 -1.47 13.22 -17.99
N ASP A 38 -2.65 13.69 -18.39
CA ASP A 38 -3.77 12.84 -18.75
C ASP A 38 -3.46 12.00 -20.00
N TYR A 39 -2.89 12.61 -21.04
CA TYR A 39 -2.42 11.90 -22.24
C TYR A 39 -1.41 10.78 -21.89
N VAL A 40 -0.38 11.11 -21.09
CA VAL A 40 0.65 10.13 -20.68
C VAL A 40 0.03 9.01 -19.85
N LEU A 41 -0.92 9.33 -18.98
CA LEU A 41 -1.60 8.31 -18.16
C LEU A 41 -2.41 7.36 -19.03
N GLU A 42 -3.17 7.88 -20.00
CA GLU A 42 -3.92 7.05 -20.97
C GLU A 42 -3.00 6.16 -21.79
N LEU A 43 -1.87 6.71 -22.26
CA LEU A 43 -0.87 5.94 -22.98
C LEU A 43 -0.30 4.80 -22.12
N LYS A 44 0.00 5.07 -20.84
CA LYS A 44 0.45 4.03 -19.90
C LYS A 44 -0.62 2.96 -19.66
N VAL A 45 -1.89 3.34 -19.56
CA VAL A 45 -3.02 2.40 -19.39
C VAL A 45 -3.15 1.50 -20.62
N ARG A 46 -3.09 2.05 -21.84
CA ARG A 46 -3.08 1.27 -23.09
C ARG A 46 -1.91 0.28 -23.14
N ASN A 47 -0.77 0.67 -22.57
CA ASN A 47 0.44 -0.16 -22.50
C ASN A 47 0.45 -1.12 -21.27
N GLY A 48 -0.69 -1.35 -20.64
CA GLY A 48 -0.85 -2.36 -19.58
C GLY A 48 -0.46 -1.89 -18.18
N LEU A 49 -0.59 -0.60 -17.88
CA LEU A 49 -0.45 -0.12 -16.49
C LEU A 49 -1.50 -0.80 -15.59
N LYS A 50 -1.04 -1.37 -14.48
CA LYS A 50 -1.93 -2.06 -13.54
C LYS A 50 -3.00 -1.12 -12.96
N PRO A 51 -4.26 -1.59 -12.78
CA PRO A 51 -5.36 -0.76 -12.28
C PRO A 51 -5.09 -0.08 -10.93
N THR A 52 -4.39 -0.76 -10.01
CA THR A 52 -3.98 -0.17 -8.72
C THR A 52 -2.99 0.98 -8.89
N THR A 53 -2.07 0.89 -9.86
CA THR A 53 -1.12 1.96 -10.16
C THR A 53 -1.80 3.12 -10.86
N GLU A 54 -2.74 2.85 -11.78
CA GLU A 54 -3.58 3.88 -12.39
C GLU A 54 -4.35 4.67 -11.33
N ALA A 55 -5.06 3.97 -10.44
CA ALA A 55 -5.81 4.60 -9.35
C ALA A 55 -4.90 5.50 -8.48
N ARG A 56 -3.70 5.02 -8.15
CA ARG A 56 -2.72 5.79 -7.38
C ARG A 56 -2.23 7.02 -8.13
N TYR A 57 -1.92 6.90 -9.43
CA TYR A 57 -1.48 8.03 -10.25
C TYR A 57 -2.57 9.09 -10.39
N ARG A 58 -3.83 8.70 -10.61
CA ARG A 58 -4.96 9.63 -10.64
C ARG A 58 -5.12 10.38 -9.33
N ASP A 59 -4.92 9.71 -8.20
CA ASP A 59 -4.99 10.36 -6.89
C ASP A 59 -3.84 11.37 -6.67
N LEU A 60 -2.62 11.01 -7.04
CA LEU A 60 -1.47 11.91 -6.98
C LEU A 60 -1.65 13.13 -7.91
N LEU A 61 -2.16 12.91 -9.13
CA LEU A 61 -2.39 13.97 -10.13
C LEU A 61 -3.37 15.02 -9.65
N LYS A 62 -4.37 14.70 -8.83
CA LYS A 62 -5.29 15.70 -8.27
C LYS A 62 -4.53 16.87 -7.61
N ARG A 63 -3.53 16.55 -6.79
CA ARG A 63 -2.74 17.56 -6.07
C ARG A 63 -1.67 18.18 -6.94
N ILE A 64 -1.03 17.41 -7.81
CA ILE A 64 -0.05 17.93 -8.78
C ILE A 64 -0.73 18.94 -9.70
N ASN A 65 -1.89 18.61 -10.26
CA ASN A 65 -2.64 19.48 -11.18
C ASN A 65 -3.15 20.76 -10.48
N HIS A 66 -3.49 20.67 -9.19
CA HIS A 66 -3.82 21.87 -8.42
C HIS A 66 -2.62 22.84 -8.29
N ALA A 67 -1.41 22.31 -8.16
CA ALA A 67 -0.20 23.12 -7.96
C ALA A 67 0.42 23.63 -9.28
N ILE A 68 0.60 22.74 -10.26
CA ILE A 68 1.34 23.03 -11.51
C ILE A 68 0.57 22.67 -12.78
N GLY A 69 -0.64 22.11 -12.67
CA GLY A 69 -1.39 21.61 -13.82
C GLY A 69 -1.75 22.67 -14.85
N HIS A 70 -1.96 23.92 -14.44
CA HIS A 70 -2.25 25.07 -15.29
C HIS A 70 -1.03 25.63 -16.05
N MET A 71 0.17 25.22 -15.65
CA MET A 71 1.41 25.71 -16.29
C MET A 71 1.64 25.00 -17.62
N LYS A 72 2.15 25.73 -18.60
CA LYS A 72 2.61 25.11 -19.85
C LYS A 72 3.84 24.25 -19.57
N LEU A 73 3.95 23.12 -20.25
CA LEU A 73 5.08 22.18 -20.08
C LEU A 73 6.44 22.86 -20.15
N ARG A 74 6.65 23.73 -21.14
CA ARG A 74 7.90 24.46 -21.36
C ARG A 74 8.26 25.45 -20.25
N ASP A 75 7.27 25.90 -19.48
CA ASP A 75 7.45 26.91 -18.44
C ASP A 75 7.75 26.30 -17.06
N ILE A 76 7.64 24.97 -16.94
CA ILE A 76 7.94 24.26 -15.70
C ILE A 76 9.45 24.27 -15.44
N ARG A 77 9.84 24.87 -14.32
CA ARG A 77 11.23 24.97 -13.84
C ARG A 77 11.43 24.14 -12.58
N PRO A 78 12.68 23.72 -12.29
CA PRO A 78 12.99 22.99 -11.05
C PRO A 78 12.53 23.71 -9.78
N GLN A 79 12.55 25.05 -9.78
CA GLN A 79 12.09 25.86 -8.66
C GLN A 79 10.60 25.64 -8.35
N HIS A 80 9.72 25.60 -9.38
CA HIS A 80 8.29 25.34 -9.18
C HIS A 80 8.04 23.99 -8.50
N LEU A 81 8.86 22.99 -8.83
CA LEU A 81 8.77 21.67 -8.24
C LEU A 81 9.30 21.66 -6.80
N ASN A 82 10.39 22.36 -6.51
CA ASN A 82 10.92 22.53 -5.16
C ASN A 82 9.91 23.25 -4.25
N ASP A 83 9.25 24.30 -4.76
CA ASP A 83 8.20 25.03 -4.03
C ASP A 83 7.01 24.11 -3.75
N PHE A 84 6.63 23.29 -4.73
CA PHE A 84 5.59 22.27 -4.55
C PHE A 84 5.98 21.27 -3.46
N TYR A 85 7.20 20.71 -3.47
CA TYR A 85 7.65 19.77 -2.43
C TYR A 85 7.70 20.43 -1.05
N ALA A 86 8.19 21.67 -0.96
CA ALA A 86 8.17 22.45 0.28
C ALA A 86 6.75 22.68 0.81
N SER A 87 5.78 22.90 -0.10
CA SER A 87 4.37 23.02 0.27
C SER A 87 3.80 21.73 0.88
N LEU A 88 4.26 20.56 0.40
CA LEU A 88 3.84 19.24 0.89
C LEU A 88 4.44 18.91 2.26
N GLN A 89 5.53 19.54 2.64
CA GLN A 89 6.16 19.40 3.96
C GLN A 89 5.49 20.28 5.03
N LYS A 90 4.59 21.18 4.66
CA LYS A 90 3.86 22.02 5.63
C LYS A 90 2.86 21.19 6.42
N SER A 91 2.62 21.58 7.65
CA SER A 91 1.62 20.95 8.52
C SER A 91 0.19 21.12 7.95
N GLY A 92 -0.67 20.11 8.16
CA GLY A 92 -2.08 20.16 7.76
C GLY A 92 -2.38 19.92 6.28
N VAL A 93 -1.40 19.44 5.50
CA VAL A 93 -1.52 19.18 4.04
C VAL A 93 -2.13 17.81 3.72
N ARG A 94 -2.35 16.93 4.70
CA ARG A 94 -2.94 15.60 4.46
C ARG A 94 -4.38 15.71 3.96
N ASN A 95 -4.77 14.93 2.95
CA ASN A 95 -6.14 14.93 2.40
C ASN A 95 -7.20 14.53 3.45
N SER A 96 -6.81 13.74 4.45
CA SER A 96 -7.63 13.35 5.60
C SER A 96 -7.24 14.09 6.87
N SER A 97 -6.76 15.34 6.75
CA SER A 97 -6.29 16.13 7.89
C SER A 97 -7.38 16.42 8.92
N GLN A 98 -8.62 16.52 8.48
CA GLN A 98 -9.76 16.67 9.39
C GLN A 98 -10.37 15.31 9.70
N ARG A 99 -10.36 14.98 10.98
CA ARG A 99 -10.94 13.79 11.57
C ARG A 99 -12.06 14.18 12.52
N ALA A 100 -13.03 13.32 12.66
CA ALA A 100 -14.20 13.55 13.49
C ALA A 100 -14.42 12.38 14.43
N THR A 101 -14.41 12.63 15.74
CA THR A 101 -14.68 11.66 16.79
C THR A 101 -16.11 11.87 17.29
N PRO A 102 -16.96 10.84 17.33
CA PRO A 102 -18.37 10.99 17.72
C PRO A 102 -18.48 11.39 19.19
N LYS A 103 -19.40 12.31 19.48
CA LYS A 103 -19.79 12.68 20.82
C LYS A 103 -20.91 11.76 21.32
N SER A 104 -21.09 11.65 22.62
CA SER A 104 -22.14 10.82 23.23
C SER A 104 -23.57 11.18 22.75
N CYS A 105 -23.81 12.42 22.39
CA CYS A 105 -25.08 12.88 21.83
C CYS A 105 -25.41 12.28 20.46
N MET A 106 -24.40 11.95 19.63
CA MET A 106 -24.57 11.31 18.34
C MET A 106 -25.23 9.92 18.50
N PHE A 107 -24.77 9.09 19.45
CA PHE A 107 -25.35 7.77 19.73
C PHE A 107 -26.83 7.86 20.13
N LYS A 108 -27.18 8.84 21.00
CA LYS A 108 -28.57 9.09 21.40
C LYS A 108 -29.44 9.47 20.21
N ARG A 109 -28.95 10.35 19.33
CA ARG A 109 -29.66 10.80 18.14
C ARG A 109 -29.86 9.68 17.13
N PHE A 110 -28.83 8.89 16.87
CA PHE A 110 -28.97 7.73 16.00
C PHE A 110 -30.01 6.72 16.53
N ARG A 111 -29.96 6.36 17.83
CA ARG A 111 -30.94 5.45 18.44
C ARG A 111 -32.37 5.98 18.33
N ALA A 112 -32.58 7.29 18.44
CA ALA A 112 -33.90 7.92 18.32
C ALA A 112 -34.50 7.78 16.91
N THR A 113 -33.70 7.49 15.87
CA THR A 113 -34.22 7.25 14.50
C THR A 113 -34.94 5.89 14.38
N GLY A 114 -34.67 4.93 15.24
CA GLY A 114 -35.21 3.57 15.17
C GLY A 114 -34.75 2.77 13.94
N LYS A 115 -33.83 3.30 13.13
CA LYS A 115 -33.39 2.71 11.86
C LYS A 115 -32.30 1.66 12.08
N SER A 116 -32.26 0.66 11.19
CA SER A 116 -31.14 -0.29 11.14
C SER A 116 -29.86 0.40 10.64
N ILE A 117 -28.70 -0.16 10.95
CA ILE A 117 -27.40 0.38 10.50
C ILE A 117 -27.34 0.45 8.96
N GLU A 118 -27.80 -0.61 8.29
CA GLU A 118 -27.82 -0.70 6.83
C GLU A 118 -28.78 0.33 6.20
N GLY A 119 -29.96 0.48 6.78
CA GLY A 119 -30.97 1.46 6.31
C GLY A 119 -30.48 2.89 6.45
N PHE A 120 -29.98 3.25 7.63
CA PHE A 120 -29.48 4.59 7.87
C PHE A 120 -28.21 4.91 7.06
N ALA A 121 -27.28 3.97 6.95
CA ALA A 121 -26.06 4.17 6.16
C ALA A 121 -26.37 4.45 4.67
N ARG A 122 -27.39 3.77 4.11
CA ARG A 122 -27.86 4.01 2.74
C ARG A 122 -28.43 5.43 2.59
N GLU A 123 -29.24 5.87 3.53
CA GLU A 123 -29.83 7.22 3.55
C GLU A 123 -28.74 8.30 3.68
N ALA A 124 -27.76 8.07 4.56
CA ALA A 124 -26.64 8.98 4.76
C ALA A 124 -25.60 8.94 3.61
N GLY A 125 -25.77 8.07 2.60
CA GLY A 125 -24.81 7.95 1.50
C GLY A 125 -23.43 7.47 1.93
N THR A 126 -23.35 6.67 3.03
CA THR A 126 -22.09 6.14 3.56
C THR A 126 -22.12 4.61 3.64
N ALA A 127 -20.96 3.98 3.77
CA ALA A 127 -20.90 2.53 3.96
C ALA A 127 -21.38 2.15 5.38
N PRO A 128 -22.09 1.01 5.55
CA PRO A 128 -22.49 0.51 6.87
C PRO A 128 -21.31 0.33 7.84
N THR A 129 -20.13 -0.02 7.31
CA THR A 129 -18.89 -0.14 8.09
C THR A 129 -18.46 1.19 8.71
N ASN A 130 -18.64 2.31 8.00
CA ASN A 130 -18.34 3.64 8.54
C ASN A 130 -19.28 3.99 9.71
N LEU A 131 -20.57 3.67 9.57
CA LEU A 131 -21.53 3.92 10.63
C LEU A 131 -21.25 3.03 11.85
N ARG A 132 -20.87 1.76 11.65
CA ARG A 132 -20.44 0.88 12.75
C ARG A 132 -19.23 1.44 13.47
N ALA A 133 -18.20 1.91 12.73
CA ALA A 133 -17.02 2.56 13.32
C ALA A 133 -17.43 3.77 14.19
N VAL A 134 -18.33 4.62 13.68
CA VAL A 134 -18.86 5.75 14.46
C VAL A 134 -19.61 5.28 15.71
N LEU A 135 -20.42 4.22 15.61
CA LEU A 135 -21.16 3.68 16.75
C LEU A 135 -20.26 3.01 17.80
N ASN A 136 -19.09 2.52 17.40
CA ASN A 136 -18.05 2.03 18.30
C ASN A 136 -17.22 3.14 18.97
N GLY A 137 -17.43 4.40 18.57
CA GLY A 137 -16.65 5.52 19.09
C GLY A 137 -15.40 5.87 18.26
N ASP A 138 -15.19 5.19 17.14
CA ASP A 138 -14.01 5.38 16.33
C ASP A 138 -13.98 6.74 15.61
N THR A 139 -12.80 7.27 15.43
CA THR A 139 -12.58 8.50 14.68
C THR A 139 -12.68 8.24 13.17
N VAL A 140 -13.57 8.97 12.48
CA VAL A 140 -13.83 8.84 11.05
C VAL A 140 -13.35 10.06 10.26
N SER A 141 -13.42 10.00 8.93
CA SER A 141 -13.15 11.16 8.08
C SER A 141 -14.25 12.22 8.23
N ILE A 142 -13.91 13.48 7.99
CA ILE A 142 -14.88 14.57 8.03
C ILE A 142 -16.04 14.37 7.04
N ALA A 143 -15.77 13.76 5.87
CA ALA A 143 -16.80 13.47 4.88
C ALA A 143 -17.86 12.49 5.41
N VAL A 144 -17.44 11.43 6.13
CA VAL A 144 -18.36 10.48 6.77
C VAL A 144 -19.14 11.16 7.89
N ALA A 145 -18.48 11.97 8.72
CA ALA A 145 -19.15 12.71 9.78
C ALA A 145 -20.19 13.71 9.25
N ASN A 146 -19.86 14.41 8.17
CA ASN A 146 -20.79 15.34 7.50
C ASN A 146 -22.02 14.58 6.96
N ALA A 147 -21.81 13.48 6.24
CA ALA A 147 -22.90 12.67 5.68
C ALA A 147 -23.86 12.14 6.78
N ILE A 148 -23.31 11.65 7.88
CA ILE A 148 -24.11 11.19 9.03
C ILE A 148 -24.83 12.36 9.72
N SER A 149 -24.15 13.49 9.88
CA SER A 149 -24.76 14.68 10.53
C SER A 149 -25.90 15.27 9.70
N GLU A 150 -25.73 15.33 8.39
CA GLU A 150 -26.76 15.77 7.45
C GLU A 150 -27.99 14.86 7.49
N ALA A 151 -27.80 13.54 7.46
CA ALA A 151 -28.88 12.56 7.56
C ALA A 151 -29.61 12.62 8.93
N LEU A 152 -28.93 13.06 9.99
CA LEU A 152 -29.56 13.31 11.30
C LEU A 152 -30.17 14.71 11.45
N GLY A 153 -29.92 15.64 10.49
CA GLY A 153 -30.42 17.01 10.54
C GLY A 153 -29.65 17.93 11.50
N TYR A 154 -28.36 17.65 11.74
CA TYR A 154 -27.53 18.42 12.66
C TYR A 154 -26.25 18.93 11.99
N LYS A 155 -25.64 19.99 12.58
CA LYS A 155 -24.30 20.41 12.18
C LYS A 155 -23.26 19.42 12.72
N THR A 156 -22.21 19.17 11.95
CA THR A 156 -21.19 18.16 12.27
C THR A 156 -20.53 18.43 13.63
N GLU A 157 -20.24 19.68 13.94
CA GLU A 157 -19.61 20.09 15.20
C GLU A 157 -20.50 19.81 16.44
N GLN A 158 -21.80 19.67 16.25
CA GLN A 158 -22.73 19.34 17.33
C GLN A 158 -22.63 17.85 17.71
N LEU A 159 -22.40 16.98 16.71
CA LEU A 159 -22.38 15.53 16.88
C LEU A 159 -20.98 14.96 17.01
N PHE A 160 -19.98 15.66 16.49
CA PHE A 160 -18.59 15.20 16.45
C PHE A 160 -17.63 16.25 17.02
N SER A 161 -16.56 15.75 17.65
CA SER A 161 -15.38 16.58 17.97
C SER A 161 -14.43 16.52 16.79
N LEU A 162 -14.13 17.68 16.21
CA LEU A 162 -13.25 17.79 15.04
C LEU A 162 -11.79 17.90 15.49
N SER A 163 -10.93 17.12 14.91
CA SER A 163 -9.48 17.19 15.08
C SER A 163 -8.81 17.36 13.72
N LYS A 164 -7.69 18.07 13.70
CA LYS A 164 -6.89 18.26 12.49
C LYS A 164 -5.56 17.54 12.64
N ASP A 165 -5.27 16.60 11.73
CA ASP A 165 -3.95 16.00 11.65
C ASP A 165 -2.98 17.06 11.09
N SER A 166 -2.14 17.61 11.97
CA SER A 166 -1.16 18.63 11.63
C SER A 166 0.16 18.06 11.09
N ARG A 167 0.31 16.73 11.06
CA ARG A 167 1.58 16.12 10.60
C ARG A 167 1.81 16.39 9.12
N PRO A 168 3.04 16.71 8.70
CA PRO A 168 3.40 16.86 7.29
C PRO A 168 3.29 15.52 6.54
N LEU A 169 3.33 15.56 5.21
CA LEU A 169 3.51 14.34 4.42
C LEU A 169 4.91 13.76 4.66
N SER A 170 5.01 12.43 4.67
CA SER A 170 6.32 11.77 4.79
C SER A 170 7.18 12.02 3.54
N SER A 171 8.51 12.05 3.72
CA SER A 171 9.47 12.15 2.62
C SER A 171 9.21 11.10 1.54
N LYS A 172 8.88 9.87 1.94
CA LYS A 172 8.51 8.77 1.04
C LYS A 172 7.31 9.14 0.14
N THR A 173 6.27 9.75 0.70
CA THR A 173 5.09 10.18 -0.07
C THR A 173 5.45 11.31 -1.04
N ILE A 174 6.29 12.28 -0.61
CA ILE A 174 6.72 13.38 -1.49
C ILE A 174 7.56 12.86 -2.66
N ILE A 175 8.41 11.87 -2.41
CA ILE A 175 9.18 11.20 -3.47
C ILE A 175 8.27 10.48 -4.47
N GLU A 176 7.11 9.95 -4.07
CA GLU A 176 6.14 9.39 -5.02
C GLU A 176 5.57 10.46 -5.98
N TYR A 177 5.26 11.66 -5.47
CA TYR A 177 4.89 12.80 -6.32
C TYR A 177 6.00 13.15 -7.30
N HIS A 178 7.24 13.28 -6.81
CA HIS A 178 8.41 13.55 -7.65
C HIS A 178 8.59 12.52 -8.76
N ARG A 179 8.50 11.22 -8.44
CA ARG A 179 8.64 10.13 -9.41
C ARG A 179 7.58 10.19 -10.52
N LEU A 180 6.34 10.51 -10.16
CA LEU A 180 5.27 10.64 -11.15
C LEU A 180 5.52 11.84 -12.07
N ILE A 181 5.82 13.02 -11.51
CA ILE A 181 6.15 14.24 -12.27
C ILE A 181 7.35 13.97 -13.19
N SER A 182 8.43 13.39 -12.67
CA SER A 182 9.63 13.05 -13.46
C SER A 182 9.31 12.07 -14.59
N SER A 183 8.44 11.08 -14.35
CA SER A 183 8.01 10.13 -15.39
C SER A 183 7.22 10.80 -16.53
N ILE A 184 6.39 11.80 -16.20
CA ILE A 184 5.61 12.56 -17.17
C ILE A 184 6.54 13.50 -17.97
N LEU A 185 7.38 14.28 -17.28
CA LEU A 185 8.31 15.21 -17.94
C LEU A 185 9.38 14.50 -18.77
N ARG A 186 9.81 13.29 -18.39
CA ARG A 186 10.71 12.46 -19.20
C ARG A 186 10.05 12.00 -20.50
N MET A 187 8.74 11.76 -20.51
CA MET A 187 8.02 11.47 -21.75
C MET A 187 7.95 12.73 -22.61
N ALA A 188 7.66 13.90 -22.03
CA ALA A 188 7.65 15.17 -22.76
C ALA A 188 9.02 15.51 -23.37
N GLU A 189 10.11 15.21 -22.68
CA GLU A 189 11.48 15.34 -23.21
C GLU A 189 11.73 14.39 -24.40
N LYS A 190 11.31 13.11 -24.29
CA LYS A 190 11.42 12.14 -25.38
C LYS A 190 10.60 12.54 -26.62
N GLU A 191 9.45 13.15 -26.41
CA GLU A 191 8.58 13.67 -27.48
C GLU A 191 9.02 15.07 -27.95
N MET A 192 10.16 15.58 -27.47
CA MET A 192 10.75 16.88 -27.82
C MET A 192 9.82 18.09 -27.55
N LEU A 193 8.91 17.97 -26.59
CA LEU A 193 8.02 19.04 -26.14
C LEU A 193 8.71 19.98 -25.15
N VAL A 194 9.73 19.49 -24.46
CA VAL A 194 10.58 20.24 -23.52
C VAL A 194 12.05 19.89 -23.73
N PRO A 195 12.98 20.84 -23.53
CA PRO A 195 14.41 20.60 -23.80
C PRO A 195 15.10 19.73 -22.73
N TYR A 196 14.49 19.55 -21.57
CA TYR A 196 14.99 18.73 -20.47
C TYR A 196 13.89 18.43 -19.45
N ASN A 197 14.09 17.36 -18.69
CA ASN A 197 13.22 17.02 -17.57
C ASN A 197 13.52 17.91 -16.34
N ALA A 198 12.66 18.88 -16.05
CA ALA A 198 12.83 19.78 -14.92
C ALA A 198 12.87 19.06 -13.57
N ALA A 199 12.21 17.90 -13.45
CA ALA A 199 12.20 17.13 -12.20
C ALA A 199 13.57 16.50 -11.89
N GLU A 200 14.39 16.17 -12.87
CA GLU A 200 15.75 15.64 -12.64
C GLU A 200 16.70 16.68 -12.01
N LYS A 201 16.39 17.97 -12.23
CA LYS A 201 17.14 19.09 -11.63
C LYS A 201 16.51 19.63 -10.34
N ALA A 202 15.32 19.14 -9.97
CA ALA A 202 14.68 19.48 -8.72
C ALA A 202 15.22 18.62 -7.56
N THR A 203 15.09 19.11 -6.34
CA THR A 203 15.63 18.47 -5.12
C THR A 203 14.47 18.00 -4.23
N PRO A 204 13.95 16.78 -4.39
CA PRO A 204 12.98 16.22 -3.46
C PRO A 204 13.66 15.95 -2.09
N PRO A 205 12.87 15.84 -0.99
CA PRO A 205 13.40 15.49 0.31
C PRO A 205 14.11 14.12 0.27
N ARG A 206 15.14 13.97 1.10
CA ARG A 206 15.83 12.68 1.26
C ARG A 206 14.87 11.65 1.87
N ASN A 207 14.98 10.43 1.42
CA ASN A 207 14.25 9.32 2.02
C ASN A 207 15.11 8.76 3.16
N ASP A 208 14.73 9.08 4.39
CA ASP A 208 15.31 8.41 5.54
C ASP A 208 14.80 6.96 5.54
N ARG A 209 15.70 6.03 5.26
CA ARG A 209 15.40 4.60 5.32
C ARG A 209 15.22 4.25 6.80
N SER A 210 13.99 4.00 7.23
CA SER A 210 13.74 3.33 8.50
C SER A 210 14.04 1.84 8.32
N GLU A 211 14.65 1.24 9.32
CA GLU A 211 14.80 -0.20 9.41
C GLU A 211 13.42 -0.87 9.39
N ALA A 212 13.35 -2.08 8.84
CA ALA A 212 12.10 -2.82 8.83
C ALA A 212 11.77 -3.29 10.25
N GLU A 213 10.66 -2.84 10.77
CA GLU A 213 10.16 -3.31 12.08
C GLU A 213 9.74 -4.78 11.98
N CYS A 214 10.18 -5.56 12.96
CA CYS A 214 9.93 -7.00 13.06
C CYS A 214 9.42 -7.34 14.44
N PHE A 215 8.51 -8.30 14.52
CA PHE A 215 8.13 -8.92 15.78
C PHE A 215 9.24 -9.83 16.28
N GLN A 216 9.46 -9.84 17.59
CA GLN A 216 10.30 -10.83 18.25
C GLN A 216 9.57 -12.19 18.34
N PRO A 217 10.28 -13.32 18.49
CA PRO A 217 9.64 -14.62 18.55
C PRO A 217 8.55 -14.75 19.64
N ASN A 218 8.75 -14.15 20.82
CA ASN A 218 7.77 -14.14 21.90
C ASN A 218 6.51 -13.36 21.55
N GLU A 219 6.61 -12.23 20.82
CA GLU A 219 5.46 -11.46 20.34
C GLU A 219 4.65 -12.25 19.31
N ILE A 220 5.33 -13.03 18.44
CA ILE A 220 4.63 -13.93 17.51
C ILE A 220 3.88 -15.04 18.25
N LEU A 221 4.46 -15.61 19.33
CA LEU A 221 3.78 -16.60 20.14
C LEU A 221 2.54 -16.03 20.82
N GLU A 222 2.65 -14.84 21.41
CA GLU A 222 1.51 -14.12 21.99
C GLU A 222 0.39 -13.86 20.96
N ILE A 223 0.75 -13.42 19.76
CA ILE A 223 -0.21 -13.23 18.66
C ILE A 223 -0.89 -14.56 18.29
N LEU A 224 -0.14 -15.66 18.21
CA LEU A 224 -0.68 -16.97 17.88
C LEU A 224 -1.62 -17.49 18.98
N ASP A 225 -1.34 -17.20 20.25
CA ASP A 225 -2.21 -17.53 21.37
C ASP A 225 -3.51 -16.73 21.33
N CYS A 226 -3.43 -15.41 21.12
CA CYS A 226 -4.61 -14.56 20.95
C CYS A 226 -5.50 -14.97 19.76
N LEU A 227 -4.91 -15.55 18.71
CA LEU A 227 -5.66 -16.01 17.54
C LEU A 227 -6.55 -17.23 17.83
N GLN A 228 -6.34 -17.98 18.92
CA GLN A 228 -7.15 -19.16 19.25
C GLN A 228 -8.61 -18.79 19.53
N ASP A 229 -8.87 -17.62 20.08
CA ASP A 229 -10.19 -17.13 20.43
C ASP A 229 -10.89 -16.41 19.26
N GLU A 230 -10.23 -16.26 18.13
CA GLU A 230 -10.76 -15.51 17.00
C GLU A 230 -11.47 -16.42 15.96
N PRO A 231 -12.40 -15.86 15.17
CA PRO A 231 -13.11 -16.63 14.15
C PRO A 231 -12.16 -17.37 13.20
N ILE A 232 -12.45 -18.63 12.92
CA ILE A 232 -11.57 -19.57 12.20
C ILE A 232 -11.02 -19.00 10.88
N ARG A 233 -11.83 -18.24 10.13
CA ARG A 233 -11.38 -17.57 8.88
C ARG A 233 -10.19 -16.67 9.12
N TRP A 234 -10.32 -15.75 10.05
CA TRP A 234 -9.32 -14.74 10.35
C TRP A 234 -8.09 -15.32 11.02
N ARG A 235 -8.32 -16.27 11.92
CA ARG A 235 -7.26 -17.08 12.55
C ARG A 235 -6.41 -17.76 11.46
N THR A 236 -7.04 -18.44 10.52
CA THR A 236 -6.32 -19.16 9.45
C THR A 236 -5.59 -18.20 8.52
N ILE A 237 -6.22 -17.10 8.07
CA ILE A 237 -5.56 -16.10 7.23
C ILE A 237 -4.32 -15.55 7.92
N THR A 238 -4.44 -15.16 9.19
CA THR A 238 -3.33 -14.55 9.94
C THR A 238 -2.22 -15.56 10.21
N HIS A 239 -2.57 -16.81 10.58
CA HIS A 239 -1.62 -17.90 10.72
C HIS A 239 -0.81 -18.11 9.43
N MET A 240 -1.49 -18.15 8.29
CA MET A 240 -0.83 -18.32 6.99
C MET A 240 0.08 -17.14 6.64
N LEU A 241 -0.28 -15.90 6.97
CA LEU A 241 0.57 -14.73 6.79
C LEU A 241 1.85 -14.82 7.63
N ILE A 242 1.74 -15.25 8.88
CA ILE A 242 2.88 -15.42 9.81
C ILE A 242 3.84 -16.47 9.30
N ILE A 243 3.34 -17.68 9.02
CA ILE A 243 4.19 -18.85 8.71
C ILE A 243 4.80 -18.79 7.32
N THR A 244 4.07 -18.27 6.33
CA THR A 244 4.55 -18.26 4.94
C THR A 244 5.38 -17.03 4.60
N GLY A 245 5.12 -15.90 5.25
CA GLY A 245 5.65 -14.59 4.87
C GLY A 245 5.16 -14.12 3.50
N CYS A 246 4.11 -14.71 2.95
CA CYS A 246 3.52 -14.30 1.68
C CYS A 246 2.92 -12.89 1.77
N ARG A 247 2.82 -12.22 0.62
CA ARG A 247 2.12 -10.94 0.56
C ARG A 247 0.64 -11.15 0.84
N ARG A 248 -0.01 -10.14 1.44
CA ARG A 248 -1.44 -10.16 1.74
C ARG A 248 -2.29 -10.63 0.55
N GLY A 249 -2.09 -10.03 -0.62
CA GLY A 249 -2.84 -10.39 -1.82
C GLY A 249 -2.55 -11.81 -2.34
N GLU A 250 -1.37 -12.35 -2.08
CA GLU A 250 -1.00 -13.72 -2.44
C GLU A 250 -1.75 -14.73 -1.56
N ILE A 251 -1.86 -14.50 -0.26
CA ILE A 251 -2.66 -15.35 0.64
C ILE A 251 -4.15 -15.25 0.29
N MET A 252 -4.66 -14.04 0.08
CA MET A 252 -6.08 -13.84 -0.26
C MET A 252 -6.44 -14.39 -1.63
N GLY A 253 -5.47 -14.50 -2.54
CA GLY A 253 -5.62 -15.09 -3.88
C GLY A 253 -5.30 -16.59 -3.95
N LEU A 254 -5.08 -17.27 -2.82
CA LEU A 254 -4.80 -18.70 -2.80
C LEU A 254 -6.03 -19.49 -3.23
N HIS A 255 -5.87 -20.43 -4.16
CA HIS A 255 -6.91 -21.36 -4.61
C HIS A 255 -6.78 -22.70 -3.89
N TRP A 256 -7.89 -23.43 -3.76
CA TRP A 256 -7.88 -24.78 -3.19
C TRP A 256 -6.96 -25.74 -3.96
N ASN A 257 -6.88 -25.59 -5.28
CA ASN A 257 -5.99 -26.38 -6.14
C ASN A 257 -4.50 -25.99 -6.02
N ASP A 258 -4.18 -24.94 -5.28
CA ASP A 258 -2.82 -24.54 -5.00
C ASP A 258 -2.26 -25.18 -3.73
N ILE A 259 -3.08 -25.92 -2.99
CA ILE A 259 -2.68 -26.62 -1.77
C ILE A 259 -2.31 -28.06 -2.13
N ASP A 260 -1.03 -28.36 -2.04
CA ASP A 260 -0.50 -29.72 -2.20
C ASP A 260 -0.46 -30.38 -0.82
N TRP A 261 -1.49 -31.18 -0.57
CA TRP A 261 -1.72 -31.84 0.72
C TRP A 261 -0.73 -32.97 0.99
N ASP A 262 -0.18 -33.59 -0.05
CA ASP A 262 0.75 -34.73 0.05
C ASP A 262 2.17 -34.24 0.37
N ASN A 263 2.56 -33.13 -0.26
CA ASN A 263 3.89 -32.55 -0.07
C ASN A 263 3.93 -31.45 1.01
N ASN A 264 2.83 -31.15 1.70
CA ASN A 264 2.70 -30.10 2.70
C ASN A 264 3.22 -28.75 2.19
N GLN A 265 2.68 -28.26 1.06
CA GLN A 265 3.11 -27.00 0.47
C GLN A 265 1.97 -26.27 -0.22
N ILE A 266 2.15 -24.98 -0.41
CA ILE A 266 1.27 -24.15 -1.23
C ILE A 266 2.02 -23.63 -2.46
N CYS A 267 1.29 -23.52 -3.57
CA CYS A 267 1.74 -22.90 -4.81
C CYS A 267 1.29 -21.44 -4.86
N VAL A 268 2.20 -20.48 -4.79
CA VAL A 268 1.89 -19.06 -4.83
C VAL A 268 2.04 -18.55 -6.25
N ARG A 269 0.92 -18.37 -6.95
CA ARG A 269 0.86 -17.91 -8.36
C ARG A 269 -0.16 -16.83 -8.61
N HIS A 270 -1.13 -16.64 -7.72
CA HIS A 270 -2.20 -15.66 -7.80
C HIS A 270 -1.97 -14.51 -6.83
N ASN A 271 -2.49 -13.33 -7.16
CA ASN A 271 -2.45 -12.16 -6.29
C ASN A 271 -3.78 -11.42 -6.40
N LEU A 272 -4.56 -11.44 -5.35
CA LEU A 272 -5.85 -10.75 -5.29
C LEU A 272 -5.65 -9.29 -4.93
N LEU A 273 -6.28 -8.41 -5.70
CA LEU A 273 -6.19 -6.96 -5.57
C LEU A 273 -7.59 -6.35 -5.51
N TYR A 274 -7.65 -5.11 -5.08
CA TYR A 274 -8.89 -4.32 -5.05
C TYR A 274 -8.63 -2.89 -5.54
N THR A 275 -9.56 -2.38 -6.35
CA THR A 275 -9.70 -0.94 -6.60
C THR A 275 -11.18 -0.57 -6.53
N ALA A 276 -11.49 0.69 -6.21
CA ALA A 276 -12.88 1.17 -6.18
C ALA A 276 -13.58 1.04 -7.55
N LYS A 277 -12.82 1.12 -8.66
CA LYS A 277 -13.34 1.04 -10.03
C LYS A 277 -13.63 -0.39 -10.48
N THR A 278 -12.73 -1.34 -10.16
CA THR A 278 -12.80 -2.73 -10.64
C THR A 278 -13.37 -3.70 -9.62
N GLY A 279 -13.50 -3.29 -8.34
CA GLY A 279 -13.78 -4.21 -7.26
C GLY A 279 -12.58 -5.12 -6.95
N VAL A 280 -12.86 -6.33 -6.45
CA VAL A 280 -11.86 -7.37 -6.25
C VAL A 280 -11.54 -8.03 -7.59
N TYR A 281 -10.27 -8.15 -7.92
CA TYR A 281 -9.80 -8.80 -9.15
C TYR A 281 -8.48 -9.53 -8.90
N GLU A 282 -8.22 -10.53 -9.71
CA GLU A 282 -7.00 -11.30 -9.68
C GLU A 282 -5.99 -10.74 -10.69
N ASP A 283 -4.74 -10.68 -10.30
CA ASP A 283 -3.60 -10.36 -11.16
C ASP A 283 -2.49 -11.40 -10.93
N SER A 284 -1.60 -11.53 -11.87
CA SER A 284 -0.38 -12.31 -11.67
C SER A 284 0.44 -11.73 -10.51
N THR A 285 1.25 -12.57 -9.85
CA THR A 285 2.19 -12.09 -8.84
C THR A 285 3.08 -10.98 -9.41
N LYS A 286 3.51 -10.04 -8.57
CA LYS A 286 4.31 -8.86 -9.00
C LYS A 286 5.56 -9.25 -9.83
N THR A 287 6.11 -10.43 -9.60
CA THR A 287 7.27 -10.98 -10.30
C THR A 287 6.91 -11.92 -11.45
N ARG A 288 5.63 -12.21 -11.67
CA ARG A 288 5.13 -13.24 -12.61
C ARG A 288 5.76 -14.62 -12.42
N THR A 289 6.33 -14.90 -11.24
CA THR A 289 6.98 -16.16 -10.91
C THR A 289 6.11 -16.96 -9.97
N THR A 290 5.89 -18.22 -10.32
CA THR A 290 5.29 -19.22 -9.43
C THR A 290 6.34 -19.70 -8.45
N ARG A 291 5.96 -19.87 -7.17
CA ARG A 291 6.82 -20.45 -6.16
C ARG A 291 6.06 -21.38 -5.23
N TYR A 292 6.76 -22.35 -4.72
CA TYR A 292 6.24 -23.28 -3.72
C TYR A 292 6.76 -22.91 -2.34
N VAL A 293 5.87 -22.92 -1.36
CA VAL A 293 6.19 -22.62 0.04
C VAL A 293 5.82 -23.84 0.88
N LYS A 294 6.81 -24.52 1.43
CA LYS A 294 6.62 -25.64 2.37
C LYS A 294 6.01 -25.14 3.67
N LEU A 295 5.08 -25.91 4.21
CA LEU A 295 4.38 -25.64 5.45
C LEU A 295 4.69 -26.71 6.50
N PRO A 296 4.76 -26.33 7.79
CA PRO A 296 4.77 -27.29 8.90
C PRO A 296 3.47 -28.12 8.92
N LEU A 297 3.53 -29.31 9.51
CA LEU A 297 2.36 -30.18 9.64
C LEU A 297 1.23 -29.53 10.43
N GLU A 298 1.56 -28.75 11.44
CA GLU A 298 0.62 -27.98 12.26
C GLU A 298 -0.17 -26.97 11.42
N SER A 299 0.51 -26.32 10.49
CA SER A 299 -0.14 -25.37 9.56
C SER A 299 -1.05 -26.06 8.55
N MET A 300 -0.67 -27.27 8.09
CA MET A 300 -1.55 -28.10 7.28
C MET A 300 -2.79 -28.54 8.05
N GLN A 301 -2.66 -28.82 9.37
CA GLN A 301 -3.80 -29.15 10.21
C GLN A 301 -4.75 -27.94 10.37
N VAL A 302 -4.21 -26.73 10.54
CA VAL A 302 -5.02 -25.49 10.55
C VAL A 302 -5.80 -25.35 9.24
N LEU A 303 -5.18 -25.60 8.09
CA LEU A 303 -5.86 -25.57 6.79
C LEU A 303 -6.93 -26.66 6.65
N ARG A 304 -6.71 -27.87 7.17
CA ARG A 304 -7.73 -28.96 7.16
C ARG A 304 -8.93 -28.59 8.01
N THR A 305 -8.71 -28.05 9.21
CA THR A 305 -9.79 -27.57 10.08
C THR A 305 -10.58 -26.43 9.43
N TYR A 306 -9.88 -25.51 8.75
CA TYR A 306 -10.51 -24.44 8.00
C TYR A 306 -11.33 -24.98 6.82
N LYS A 307 -10.82 -25.99 6.11
CA LYS A 307 -11.50 -26.62 4.98
C LYS A 307 -12.82 -27.27 5.42
N ALA A 308 -12.83 -27.99 6.51
CA ALA A 308 -14.05 -28.58 7.07
C ALA A 308 -15.11 -27.50 7.40
N TRP A 309 -14.70 -26.41 8.03
CA TRP A 309 -15.56 -25.26 8.29
C TRP A 309 -16.07 -24.61 7.00
N TYR A 310 -15.23 -24.50 5.97
CA TYR A 310 -15.59 -23.94 4.67
C TYR A 310 -16.66 -24.81 3.98
N GLU A 311 -16.52 -26.12 4.02
CA GLU A 311 -17.48 -27.09 3.46
C GLU A 311 -18.82 -26.99 4.18
N GLU A 312 -18.83 -26.93 5.52
CA GLU A 312 -20.04 -26.72 6.33
C GLU A 312 -20.75 -25.39 6.00
N LEU A 313 -19.98 -24.31 5.82
CA LEU A 313 -20.52 -23.02 5.41
C LEU A 313 -21.15 -23.07 4.03
N CYS A 314 -20.52 -23.77 3.08
CA CYS A 314 -21.05 -24.00 1.73
C CYS A 314 -22.40 -24.71 1.79
N ASP A 315 -22.49 -25.79 2.55
CA ASP A 315 -23.71 -26.58 2.73
C ASP A 315 -24.83 -25.75 3.38
N THR A 316 -24.48 -24.96 4.40
CA THR A 316 -25.43 -24.08 5.12
C THR A 316 -26.01 -23.00 4.20
N MET A 317 -25.21 -22.46 3.28
CA MET A 317 -25.63 -21.41 2.35
C MET A 317 -26.44 -21.95 1.17
N GLY A 318 -26.24 -23.21 0.79
CA GLY A 318 -26.96 -23.88 -0.29
C GLY A 318 -26.97 -23.05 -1.59
N ASP A 319 -28.14 -22.81 -2.17
CA ASP A 319 -28.30 -22.09 -3.45
C ASP A 319 -27.79 -20.63 -3.43
N ARG A 320 -27.53 -20.06 -2.24
CA ARG A 320 -26.95 -18.73 -2.12
C ARG A 320 -25.43 -18.71 -2.20
N TRP A 321 -24.82 -19.90 -2.22
CA TRP A 321 -23.38 -20.03 -2.34
C TRP A 321 -22.90 -19.71 -3.78
N GLN A 322 -21.89 -18.86 -3.87
CA GLN A 322 -21.20 -18.58 -5.13
C GLN A 322 -19.88 -19.35 -5.16
N ASN A 323 -19.83 -20.35 -6.03
CA ASN A 323 -18.67 -21.20 -6.15
C ASN A 323 -17.50 -20.43 -6.79
N THR A 324 -16.42 -20.26 -6.04
CA THR A 324 -15.18 -19.63 -6.49
C THR A 324 -13.99 -20.52 -6.14
N PRO A 325 -12.85 -20.40 -6.83
CA PRO A 325 -11.70 -21.26 -6.56
C PRO A 325 -10.93 -20.86 -5.27
N TYR A 326 -11.27 -19.72 -4.67
CA TYR A 326 -10.51 -19.14 -3.56
C TYR A 326 -10.68 -19.92 -2.26
N VAL A 327 -9.57 -20.03 -1.51
CA VAL A 327 -9.57 -20.58 -0.16
C VAL A 327 -10.29 -19.62 0.79
N PHE A 328 -10.00 -18.32 0.71
CA PHE A 328 -10.53 -17.32 1.63
C PHE A 328 -11.65 -16.50 0.97
N VAL A 329 -12.87 -16.75 1.43
CA VAL A 329 -14.10 -16.20 0.85
C VAL A 329 -14.96 -15.48 1.89
N ARG A 330 -15.93 -14.71 1.43
CA ARG A 330 -17.04 -14.18 2.25
C ARG A 330 -18.02 -15.31 2.60
N ASP A 331 -19.00 -15.00 3.46
CA ASP A 331 -20.00 -15.98 3.88
C ASP A 331 -20.85 -16.54 2.73
N ASN A 332 -20.92 -15.85 1.62
CA ASN A 332 -21.64 -16.28 0.41
C ASN A 332 -20.73 -16.91 -0.66
N GLY A 333 -19.48 -17.24 -0.36
CA GLY A 333 -18.53 -17.86 -1.31
C GLY A 333 -17.79 -16.88 -2.24
N THR A 334 -18.16 -15.59 -2.27
CA THR A 334 -17.44 -14.61 -3.11
C THR A 334 -16.05 -14.30 -2.58
N ALA A 335 -15.13 -13.86 -3.45
CA ALA A 335 -13.79 -13.49 -3.08
C ALA A 335 -13.77 -12.44 -1.94
N LEU A 336 -13.00 -12.70 -0.91
CA LEU A 336 -12.79 -11.75 0.19
C LEU A 336 -11.79 -10.68 -0.24
N SER A 337 -12.17 -9.39 -0.06
CA SER A 337 -11.26 -8.30 -0.41
C SER A 337 -9.94 -8.40 0.37
N PRO A 338 -8.78 -8.26 -0.28
CA PRO A 338 -7.49 -8.30 0.41
C PRO A 338 -7.32 -7.17 1.43
N ASP A 339 -8.07 -6.07 1.32
CA ASP A 339 -8.04 -4.99 2.30
C ASP A 339 -8.77 -5.33 3.60
N SER A 340 -9.67 -6.32 3.58
CA SER A 340 -10.44 -6.76 4.75
C SER A 340 -9.54 -7.22 5.90
N ILE A 341 -8.44 -7.92 5.61
CA ILE A 341 -7.52 -8.39 6.65
C ILE A 341 -6.83 -7.23 7.37
N SER A 342 -6.54 -6.13 6.68
CA SER A 342 -5.91 -4.97 7.33
C SER A 342 -6.84 -4.29 8.34
N GLY A 343 -8.13 -4.19 7.99
CA GLY A 343 -9.15 -3.68 8.91
C GLY A 343 -9.38 -4.64 10.09
N TRP A 344 -9.40 -5.94 9.82
CA TRP A 344 -9.58 -6.95 10.87
C TRP A 344 -8.38 -7.00 11.83
N LEU A 345 -7.13 -6.97 11.33
CA LEU A 345 -5.92 -6.95 12.14
C LEU A 345 -5.88 -5.73 13.06
N LYS A 346 -6.34 -4.56 12.61
CA LYS A 346 -6.45 -3.39 13.44
C LYS A 346 -7.43 -3.61 14.61
N GLY A 347 -8.61 -4.17 14.34
CA GLY A 347 -9.57 -4.53 15.39
C GLY A 347 -9.06 -5.65 16.31
N PHE A 348 -8.27 -6.59 15.80
CA PHE A 348 -7.60 -7.63 16.57
C PHE A 348 -6.57 -7.03 17.53
N GLU A 349 -5.73 -6.11 17.05
CA GLU A 349 -4.78 -5.34 17.85
C GLU A 349 -5.47 -4.62 19.02
N GLU A 350 -6.59 -3.93 18.76
CA GLU A 350 -7.37 -3.22 19.76
C GLU A 350 -8.00 -4.16 20.81
N ARG A 351 -8.52 -5.33 20.39
CA ARG A 351 -9.16 -6.31 21.30
C ARG A 351 -8.18 -6.98 22.24
N HIS A 352 -6.96 -7.23 21.80
CA HIS A 352 -5.94 -7.97 22.55
C HIS A 352 -4.85 -7.08 23.16
N GLY A 353 -4.92 -5.75 22.98
CA GLY A 353 -3.92 -4.82 23.50
C GLY A 353 -2.55 -4.94 22.82
N LEU A 354 -2.51 -5.49 21.60
CA LEU A 354 -1.30 -5.64 20.82
C LEU A 354 -0.93 -4.33 20.13
N VAL A 355 0.30 -4.21 19.60
CA VAL A 355 0.79 -2.98 18.99
C VAL A 355 1.34 -3.25 17.60
N ASP A 356 0.89 -2.45 16.63
CA ASP A 356 1.40 -2.40 15.25
C ASP A 356 1.31 -3.75 14.51
N VAL A 357 0.15 -4.41 14.60
CA VAL A 357 -0.11 -5.71 13.98
C VAL A 357 -0.59 -5.53 12.55
N HIS A 358 0.29 -5.82 11.58
CA HIS A 358 -0.07 -5.76 10.16
C HIS A 358 0.64 -6.83 9.30
N ALA A 359 0.02 -7.20 8.19
CA ALA A 359 0.46 -8.32 7.35
C ALA A 359 1.92 -8.20 6.86
N HIS A 360 2.41 -6.97 6.61
CA HIS A 360 3.76 -6.78 6.10
C HIS A 360 4.83 -6.98 7.18
N LYS A 361 4.52 -6.64 8.43
CA LYS A 361 5.39 -6.87 9.59
C LYS A 361 5.58 -8.38 9.86
N PHE A 362 4.53 -9.21 9.71
CA PHE A 362 4.67 -10.67 9.77
C PHE A 362 5.68 -11.20 8.74
N ARG A 363 5.62 -10.68 7.52
CA ARG A 363 6.56 -11.04 6.47
C ARG A 363 8.01 -10.66 6.83
N HIS A 364 8.21 -9.46 7.38
CA HIS A 364 9.51 -9.02 7.85
C HIS A 364 10.01 -9.89 9.00
N SER A 365 9.13 -10.20 9.97
CA SER A 365 9.48 -11.03 11.12
C SER A 365 9.90 -12.46 10.72
N MET A 366 9.13 -13.11 9.82
CA MET A 366 9.48 -14.43 9.32
C MET A 366 10.86 -14.42 8.64
N ALA A 367 11.13 -13.43 7.79
CA ALA A 367 12.42 -13.32 7.11
C ALA A 367 13.57 -13.07 8.10
N SER A 368 13.37 -12.19 9.09
CA SER A 368 14.34 -11.89 10.14
C SER A 368 14.68 -13.13 10.97
N ILE A 369 13.67 -13.90 11.37
CA ILE A 369 13.84 -15.13 12.14
C ILE A 369 14.66 -16.14 11.33
N LEU A 370 14.35 -16.36 10.05
CA LEU A 370 15.08 -17.31 9.21
C LEU A 370 16.54 -16.89 9.01
N ILE A 371 16.80 -15.60 8.77
CA ILE A 371 18.17 -15.07 8.62
C ILE A 371 18.95 -15.22 9.93
N ASN A 372 18.35 -14.88 11.09
CA ASN A 372 18.98 -15.03 12.40
C ASN A 372 19.30 -16.49 12.76
N GLN A 373 18.53 -17.44 12.23
CA GLN A 373 18.77 -18.87 12.38
C GLN A 373 19.79 -19.42 11.37
N GLY A 374 20.41 -18.57 10.55
CA GLY A 374 21.44 -18.97 9.58
C GLY A 374 20.90 -19.55 8.27
N THR A 375 19.61 -19.37 7.97
CA THR A 375 19.06 -19.77 6.67
C THR A 375 19.68 -18.91 5.57
N ASP A 376 20.13 -19.56 4.50
CA ASP A 376 20.73 -18.88 3.34
C ASP A 376 19.82 -17.77 2.78
N ILE A 377 20.40 -16.59 2.55
CA ILE A 377 19.68 -15.39 2.10
C ILE A 377 18.99 -15.57 0.75
N VAL A 378 19.55 -16.41 -0.15
CA VAL A 378 18.95 -16.73 -1.45
C VAL A 378 17.71 -17.60 -1.24
N ALA A 379 17.74 -18.53 -0.30
CA ALA A 379 16.59 -19.37 0.06
C ALA A 379 15.48 -18.51 0.67
N VAL A 380 15.79 -17.58 1.58
CA VAL A 380 14.84 -16.60 2.14
C VAL A 380 14.25 -15.74 1.05
N SER A 381 15.07 -15.19 0.15
CA SER A 381 14.63 -14.36 -0.97
C SER A 381 13.67 -15.10 -1.91
N LYS A 382 13.95 -16.34 -2.25
CA LYS A 382 13.10 -17.23 -3.06
C LYS A 382 11.77 -17.52 -2.36
N ARG A 383 11.80 -17.86 -1.06
CA ARG A 383 10.59 -18.07 -0.26
C ARG A 383 9.68 -16.85 -0.23
N LEU A 384 10.26 -15.67 -0.06
CA LEU A 384 9.55 -14.39 -0.10
C LEU A 384 9.03 -14.02 -1.52
N GLY A 385 9.65 -14.55 -2.57
CA GLY A 385 9.35 -14.16 -3.96
C GLY A 385 9.79 -12.73 -4.27
N HIS A 386 11.00 -12.36 -3.84
CA HIS A 386 11.65 -11.13 -4.28
C HIS A 386 12.23 -11.33 -5.70
N ALA A 387 12.12 -10.30 -6.54
CA ALA A 387 12.63 -10.36 -7.92
C ALA A 387 14.16 -10.48 -7.96
N THR A 388 14.83 -9.90 -6.95
CA THR A 388 16.29 -9.93 -6.79
C THR A 388 16.66 -10.19 -5.34
N VAL A 389 17.78 -10.88 -5.11
CA VAL A 389 18.32 -11.10 -3.77
C VAL A 389 18.71 -9.78 -3.10
N SER A 390 19.15 -8.78 -3.88
CA SER A 390 19.49 -7.45 -3.37
C SER A 390 18.32 -6.80 -2.61
N THR A 391 17.07 -7.06 -3.00
CA THR A 391 15.90 -6.58 -2.23
C THR A 391 15.90 -7.14 -0.81
N THR A 392 16.29 -8.40 -0.62
CA THR A 392 16.37 -9.04 0.71
C THR A 392 17.56 -8.49 1.49
N THR A 393 18.73 -8.40 0.86
CA THR A 393 19.94 -7.86 1.53
C THR A 393 19.77 -6.40 1.92
N ASP A 394 19.16 -5.57 1.08
CA ASP A 394 18.92 -4.16 1.38
C ASP A 394 17.97 -3.94 2.58
N ILE A 395 16.95 -4.79 2.71
CA ILE A 395 15.96 -4.69 3.79
C ILE A 395 16.54 -5.22 5.11
N TYR A 396 17.29 -6.33 5.08
CA TYR A 396 17.77 -7.03 6.27
C TYR A 396 19.28 -6.87 6.50
N SER A 397 19.91 -5.83 5.93
CA SER A 397 21.36 -5.60 6.02
C SER A 397 21.87 -5.45 7.47
N HIS A 398 21.06 -4.93 8.38
CA HIS A 398 21.40 -4.80 9.80
C HIS A 398 21.49 -6.18 10.49
N ILE A 399 20.57 -7.09 10.20
CA ILE A 399 20.56 -8.46 10.74
C ILE A 399 21.76 -9.27 10.20
N ILE A 400 22.12 -9.05 8.92
CA ILE A 400 23.27 -9.69 8.29
C ILE A 400 24.58 -9.25 8.96
N LYS A 401 24.70 -7.98 9.36
CA LYS A 401 25.86 -7.48 10.10
C LYS A 401 26.00 -8.09 11.49
N GLU A 402 24.89 -8.33 12.19
CA GLU A 402 24.91 -9.05 13.47
C GLU A 402 25.32 -10.52 13.29
N ALA A 403 24.93 -11.15 12.17
CA ALA A 403 25.38 -12.50 11.84
C ALA A 403 26.88 -12.59 11.54
N ASP A 404 27.51 -11.51 11.07
CA ASP A 404 28.96 -11.44 10.85
C ASP A 404 29.75 -11.56 12.16
N ALA A 405 29.27 -10.96 13.25
CA ALA A 405 29.87 -11.14 14.57
C ALA A 405 29.85 -12.59 15.04
N LYS A 406 28.75 -13.33 14.79
CA LYS A 406 28.65 -14.77 15.05
C LYS A 406 29.60 -15.57 14.17
N SER A 407 29.79 -15.16 12.92
CA SER A 407 30.72 -15.82 11.98
C SER A 407 32.18 -15.67 12.47
N ALA A 408 32.55 -14.51 13.01
CA ALA A 408 33.86 -14.31 13.61
C ALA A 408 34.11 -15.25 14.83
N GLU A 409 33.09 -15.47 15.67
CA GLU A 409 33.15 -16.43 16.77
C GLU A 409 33.28 -17.89 16.28
N CYS A 410 32.50 -18.26 15.26
CA CYS A 410 32.64 -19.60 14.64
C CYS A 410 34.06 -19.85 14.07
N ILE A 411 34.67 -18.85 13.44
CA ILE A 411 36.05 -18.90 12.97
C ILE A 411 37.03 -19.06 14.14
N ALA A 412 36.83 -18.29 15.21
CA ALA A 412 37.67 -18.40 16.40
C ALA A 412 37.54 -19.77 17.05
N ASP A 413 36.35 -20.34 17.15
CA ASP A 413 36.15 -21.70 17.68
C ASP A 413 36.74 -22.76 16.79
N ALA A 414 36.62 -22.63 15.47
CA ALA A 414 37.13 -23.61 14.51
C ALA A 414 38.67 -23.62 14.40
N TYR A 415 39.30 -22.44 14.50
CA TYR A 415 40.72 -22.32 14.17
C TYR A 415 41.61 -21.86 15.34
N LEU A 416 41.07 -21.14 16.30
CA LEU A 416 41.86 -20.48 17.37
C LEU A 416 41.66 -21.14 18.74
N ARG A 417 40.49 -21.73 19.01
CA ARG A 417 40.21 -22.43 20.28
C ARG A 417 40.42 -23.92 20.08
N ARG A 418 41.52 -24.45 20.62
CA ARG A 418 41.77 -25.90 20.65
C ARG A 418 40.72 -26.57 21.55
N PRO A 419 40.12 -27.72 21.13
CA PRO A 419 39.29 -28.48 22.05
C PRO A 419 40.11 -28.87 23.26
N THR A 420 39.70 -28.45 24.44
CA THR A 420 40.30 -28.92 25.71
C THR A 420 40.13 -30.43 25.76
N LYS A 421 41.22 -31.20 25.63
CA LYS A 421 41.19 -32.64 25.87
C LYS A 421 40.61 -32.84 27.28
N ALA A 422 39.42 -33.41 27.38
CA ALA A 422 38.92 -33.94 28.64
C ALA A 422 39.93 -35.02 29.11
N MET A 423 40.56 -34.78 30.26
CA MET A 423 41.31 -35.79 31.01
C MET A 423 40.33 -36.77 31.62
#